data_4e06dab41a8cb7c8a484d1ebb4d05a27
#
_entry.id   4e06dab41a8cb7c8a484d1ebb4d05a27
#
_cell.length_a   1.000
_cell.length_b   1.000
_cell.length_c   1.000
_cell.angle_alpha   90.00
_cell.angle_beta   90.00
_cell.angle_gamma   90.00
#
_symmetry.space_group_name_H-M   'P 1'
#
loop_
_entity.id
_entity.type
_entity.pdbx_description
1 polymer ?
#
loop_
_entity_poly.entity_id
_entity_poly.type
_entity_poly.pdbx_seq_one_letter_code
_entity_poly.pdbx_strand_id
1 'polypeptide(L)'
;YKVYLEEYVKNFITELDNIEYEIDPIMSMFVPNCNTVGKDVTKGGSYYNNFGATSVSLSNVVNSIINIDKYVFNEKKYSLQELNELRKNNYNGSENVVELLKNQPIRFGKDDEYVYDIFNDITTFTNKILEKTYNKNGGRLKIGFSAPTYIIESKDEEASFDGRKNGEPFIVHISSDIPSLAYTELINFASKLDYTG
;
A
#
# COMPACT_ATOMS: atom_id res chain seq x y z
N TYR A 1 11.56 -3.54 -6.18
CA TYR A 1 10.48 -3.75 -5.21
C TYR A 1 10.68 -5.02 -4.41
N LYS A 2 10.64 -6.21 -5.06
CA LYS A 2 10.64 -7.52 -4.36
C LYS A 2 11.83 -7.70 -3.41
N VAL A 3 13.05 -7.37 -3.83
CA VAL A 3 14.26 -7.46 -2.98
C VAL A 3 14.19 -6.51 -1.78
N TYR A 4 13.81 -5.26 -2.00
CA TYR A 4 13.70 -4.27 -0.92
C TYR A 4 12.58 -4.59 0.07
N LEU A 5 11.48 -5.21 -0.37
CA LEU A 5 10.38 -5.55 0.51
C LEU A 5 10.78 -6.62 1.54
N GLU A 6 11.54 -7.63 1.14
CA GLU A 6 12.03 -8.66 2.08
C GLU A 6 12.91 -8.05 3.17
N GLU A 7 13.84 -7.17 2.79
CA GLU A 7 14.70 -6.46 3.73
C GLU A 7 13.88 -5.53 4.65
N TYR A 8 12.96 -4.78 4.07
CA TYR A 8 12.10 -3.88 4.82
C TYR A 8 11.27 -4.63 5.87
N VAL A 9 10.60 -5.72 5.49
CA VAL A 9 9.78 -6.52 6.42
C VAL A 9 10.63 -7.10 7.54
N LYS A 10 11.83 -7.58 7.25
CA LYS A 10 12.76 -8.09 8.27
C LYS A 10 13.17 -7.01 9.27
N ASN A 11 13.51 -5.81 8.79
CA ASN A 11 13.87 -4.69 9.64
C ASN A 11 12.70 -4.23 10.49
N PHE A 12 11.52 -4.09 9.86
CA PHE A 12 10.28 -3.70 10.53
C PHE A 12 9.90 -4.64 11.68
N ILE A 13 9.96 -5.96 11.48
CA ILE A 13 9.70 -6.92 12.57
C ILE A 13 10.74 -6.81 13.67
N THR A 14 12.00 -6.60 13.32
CA THR A 14 13.06 -6.42 14.32
C THR A 14 12.81 -5.19 15.17
N GLU A 15 12.39 -4.08 14.55
CA GLU A 15 12.03 -2.86 15.27
C GLU A 15 10.80 -3.07 16.17
N LEU A 16 9.73 -3.70 15.64
CA LEU A 16 8.53 -4.03 16.42
C LEU A 16 8.85 -4.90 17.64
N ASP A 17 9.72 -5.89 17.49
CA ASP A 17 10.08 -6.81 18.56
C ASP A 17 10.94 -6.14 19.65
N ASN A 18 11.60 -5.03 19.32
CA ASN A 18 12.36 -4.22 20.27
C ASN A 18 11.47 -3.21 21.03
N ILE A 19 10.23 -3.00 20.61
CA ILE A 19 9.32 -2.11 21.35
C ILE A 19 8.88 -2.80 22.65
N GLU A 20 9.10 -2.11 23.77
CA GLU A 20 8.56 -2.51 25.05
C GLU A 20 7.24 -1.78 25.29
N TYR A 21 6.15 -2.52 25.19
CA TYR A 21 4.82 -2.00 25.51
C TYR A 21 4.58 -2.04 27.02
N GLU A 22 4.00 -0.99 27.57
CA GLU A 22 3.46 -1.00 28.91
C GLU A 22 2.35 -2.04 29.03
N ILE A 23 2.20 -2.62 30.21
CA ILE A 23 1.10 -3.56 30.48
C ILE A 23 -0.23 -2.85 30.45
N ASP A 24 -1.25 -3.49 29.90
CA ASP A 24 -2.64 -3.00 29.89
C ASP A 24 -3.57 -4.04 30.56
N PRO A 25 -3.67 -4.02 31.90
CA PRO A 25 -4.48 -4.99 32.61
C PRO A 25 -5.97 -4.82 32.33
N ILE A 26 -6.43 -3.60 32.05
CA ILE A 26 -7.84 -3.33 31.74
C ILE A 26 -8.21 -3.98 30.40
N MET A 27 -7.44 -3.70 29.35
CA MET A 27 -7.67 -4.35 28.05
C MET A 27 -7.54 -5.87 28.17
N SER A 28 -6.56 -6.36 28.93
CA SER A 28 -6.32 -7.78 29.12
C SER A 28 -7.51 -8.53 29.76
N MET A 29 -8.30 -7.86 30.58
CA MET A 29 -9.53 -8.44 31.15
C MET A 29 -10.61 -8.73 30.11
N PHE A 30 -10.64 -7.98 28.99
CA PHE A 30 -11.63 -8.11 27.92
C PHE A 30 -11.13 -8.96 26.75
N VAL A 31 -9.83 -9.27 26.70
CA VAL A 31 -9.25 -10.09 25.62
C VAL A 31 -9.27 -11.55 26.01
N PRO A 32 -9.93 -12.42 25.21
CA PRO A 32 -9.94 -13.85 25.48
C PRO A 32 -8.52 -14.43 25.62
N ASN A 33 -8.37 -15.42 26.47
CA ASN A 33 -7.13 -16.12 26.81
C ASN A 33 -6.20 -15.37 27.79
N CYS A 34 -6.14 -14.04 27.82
CA CYS A 34 -5.28 -13.31 28.75
C CYS A 34 -5.53 -13.73 30.20
N ASN A 35 -6.79 -13.79 30.64
CA ASN A 35 -7.18 -14.23 31.98
C ASN A 35 -6.86 -15.73 32.23
N THR A 36 -7.00 -16.56 31.21
CA THR A 36 -6.76 -18.00 31.33
C THR A 36 -5.29 -18.32 31.56
N VAL A 37 -4.41 -17.62 30.83
CA VAL A 37 -2.96 -17.85 30.89
C VAL A 37 -2.25 -16.92 31.88
N GLY A 38 -2.96 -15.95 32.46
CA GLY A 38 -2.39 -14.97 33.38
C GLY A 38 -1.33 -14.08 32.74
N LYS A 39 -1.49 -13.74 31.45
CA LYS A 39 -0.51 -12.99 30.67
C LYS A 39 -1.15 -11.78 30.00
N ASP A 40 -0.50 -10.64 30.10
CA ASP A 40 -1.00 -9.38 29.53
C ASP A 40 -1.10 -9.44 28.00
N VAL A 41 -2.07 -8.75 27.43
CA VAL A 41 -2.29 -8.66 25.99
C VAL A 41 -1.05 -8.13 25.26
N THR A 42 -0.36 -7.16 25.82
CA THR A 42 0.86 -6.57 25.24
C THR A 42 2.09 -7.51 25.30
N LYS A 43 2.00 -8.54 26.11
CA LYS A 43 3.03 -9.58 26.28
C LYS A 43 2.67 -10.89 25.59
N GLY A 44 1.63 -10.88 24.75
CA GLY A 44 1.19 -12.04 23.97
C GLY A 44 0.24 -12.97 24.70
N GLY A 45 -0.60 -12.45 25.60
CA GLY A 45 -1.63 -13.21 26.31
C GLY A 45 -2.84 -13.60 25.47
N SER A 46 -3.09 -12.94 24.34
CA SER A 46 -4.22 -13.23 23.47
C SER A 46 -4.00 -14.52 22.65
N TYR A 47 -5.09 -15.08 22.08
CA TYR A 47 -4.98 -16.19 21.12
C TYR A 47 -4.27 -15.79 19.83
N TYR A 48 -4.51 -14.58 19.36
CA TYR A 48 -3.95 -14.04 18.14
C TYR A 48 -3.16 -12.77 18.45
N ASN A 49 -1.85 -12.83 18.24
CA ASN A 49 -0.94 -11.72 18.52
C ASN A 49 -0.46 -11.07 17.20
N ASN A 50 -1.36 -11.01 16.20
CA ASN A 50 -1.03 -10.46 14.89
C ASN A 50 -0.78 -8.96 14.96
N PHE A 51 0.12 -8.49 14.11
CA PHE A 51 0.33 -7.07 13.82
C PHE A 51 -0.29 -6.71 12.48
N GLY A 52 -1.01 -5.60 12.42
CA GLY A 52 -1.50 -5.03 11.17
C GLY A 52 -0.56 -3.96 10.65
N ALA A 53 -0.13 -4.11 9.39
CA ALA A 53 0.48 -3.03 8.62
C ALA A 53 -0.53 -2.51 7.61
N THR A 54 -0.63 -1.19 7.43
CA THR A 54 -1.52 -0.61 6.44
C THR A 54 -0.75 -0.24 5.19
N SER A 55 -1.24 -0.68 4.03
CA SER A 55 -0.70 -0.24 2.74
C SER A 55 -1.28 1.11 2.39
N VAL A 56 -0.41 2.10 2.23
CA VAL A 56 -0.76 3.44 1.78
C VAL A 56 -0.39 3.58 0.30
N SER A 57 -1.20 4.28 -0.48
CA SER A 57 -0.91 4.64 -1.88
C SER A 57 -0.80 3.49 -2.88
N LEU A 58 -1.31 2.29 -2.61
CA LEU A 58 -1.21 1.17 -3.56
C LEU A 58 -1.83 1.50 -4.92
N SER A 59 -2.96 2.22 -4.95
CA SER A 59 -3.58 2.70 -6.19
C SER A 59 -2.65 3.61 -7.00
N ASN A 60 -1.93 4.52 -6.33
CA ASN A 60 -0.92 5.38 -6.98
C ASN A 60 0.25 4.55 -7.54
N VAL A 61 0.67 3.51 -6.82
CA VAL A 61 1.75 2.60 -7.28
C VAL A 61 1.32 1.86 -8.55
N VAL A 62 0.13 1.28 -8.55
CA VAL A 62 -0.41 0.57 -9.74
C VAL A 62 -0.51 1.53 -10.93
N ASN A 63 -1.08 2.72 -10.74
CA ASN A 63 -1.16 3.74 -11.79
C ASN A 63 0.23 4.17 -12.31
N SER A 64 1.19 4.31 -11.42
CA SER A 64 2.58 4.65 -11.78
C SER A 64 3.23 3.56 -12.63
N ILE A 65 3.05 2.30 -12.28
CA ILE A 65 3.58 1.16 -13.06
C ILE A 65 2.96 1.14 -14.45
N ILE A 66 1.64 1.29 -14.56
CA ILE A 66 0.92 1.34 -15.84
C ILE A 66 1.45 2.47 -16.73
N ASN A 67 1.66 3.66 -16.17
CA ASN A 67 2.18 4.80 -16.90
C ASN A 67 3.63 4.59 -17.38
N ILE A 68 4.49 4.04 -16.52
CA ILE A 68 5.87 3.71 -16.87
C ILE A 68 5.88 2.68 -18.00
N ASP A 69 5.13 1.59 -17.86
CA ASP A 69 5.06 0.56 -18.89
C ASP A 69 4.61 1.15 -20.23
N LYS A 70 3.52 1.92 -20.22
CA LYS A 70 2.98 2.53 -21.42
C LYS A 70 3.92 3.54 -22.06
N TYR A 71 4.31 4.57 -21.32
CA TYR A 71 4.98 5.74 -21.92
C TYR A 71 6.50 5.60 -22.04
N VAL A 72 7.11 4.71 -21.24
CA VAL A 72 8.55 4.46 -21.32
C VAL A 72 8.85 3.22 -22.16
N PHE A 73 8.20 2.09 -21.88
CA PHE A 73 8.57 0.82 -22.51
C PHE A 73 7.82 0.56 -23.82
N ASN A 74 6.51 0.81 -23.88
CA ASN A 74 5.69 0.50 -25.05
C ASN A 74 5.72 1.62 -26.09
N GLU A 75 5.31 2.83 -25.73
CA GLU A 75 5.25 3.97 -26.66
C GLU A 75 6.61 4.66 -26.86
N LYS A 76 7.57 4.46 -25.93
CA LYS A 76 8.90 5.10 -25.94
C LYS A 76 8.84 6.62 -26.09
N LYS A 77 7.80 7.21 -25.48
CA LYS A 77 7.55 8.65 -25.53
C LYS A 77 8.53 9.42 -24.64
N TYR A 78 8.94 8.81 -23.54
CA TYR A 78 9.95 9.30 -22.61
C TYR A 78 10.93 8.18 -22.29
N SER A 79 12.19 8.51 -22.02
CA SER A 79 13.06 7.61 -21.26
C SER A 79 12.65 7.62 -19.78
N LEU A 80 12.99 6.58 -19.04
CA LEU A 80 12.74 6.53 -17.61
C LEU A 80 13.47 7.69 -16.88
N GLN A 81 14.66 8.07 -17.37
CA GLN A 81 15.42 9.16 -16.80
C GLN A 81 14.71 10.50 -16.99
N GLU A 82 14.26 10.82 -18.21
CA GLU A 82 13.51 12.05 -18.49
C GLU A 82 12.25 12.16 -17.65
N LEU A 83 11.45 11.09 -17.59
CA LEU A 83 10.22 11.07 -16.79
C LEU A 83 10.51 11.24 -15.30
N ASN A 84 11.61 10.65 -14.80
CA ASN A 84 12.02 10.81 -13.41
C ASN A 84 12.54 12.22 -13.09
N GLU A 85 13.21 12.88 -14.04
CA GLU A 85 13.63 14.29 -13.88
C GLU A 85 12.42 15.23 -13.82
N LEU A 86 11.42 15.01 -14.68
CA LEU A 86 10.15 15.75 -14.63
C LEU A 86 9.45 15.56 -13.27
N ARG A 87 9.37 14.32 -12.79
CA ARG A 87 8.82 13.99 -11.48
C ARG A 87 9.57 14.69 -10.34
N LYS A 88 10.90 14.60 -10.31
CA LYS A 88 11.74 15.26 -9.29
C LYS A 88 11.59 16.77 -9.29
N ASN A 89 11.36 17.36 -10.45
CA ASN A 89 11.05 18.79 -10.58
C ASN A 89 9.57 19.11 -10.31
N ASN A 90 8.81 18.18 -9.71
CA ASN A 90 7.40 18.34 -9.42
C ASN A 90 6.56 18.68 -10.66
N TYR A 91 6.98 18.25 -11.84
CA TYR A 91 6.37 18.55 -13.14
C TYR A 91 6.21 20.06 -13.44
N ASN A 92 7.00 20.91 -12.81
CA ASN A 92 6.93 22.36 -13.01
C ASN A 92 7.20 22.71 -14.49
N GLY A 93 6.27 23.45 -15.11
CA GLY A 93 6.32 23.78 -16.53
C GLY A 93 6.00 22.62 -17.48
N SER A 94 5.46 21.52 -16.96
CA SER A 94 5.13 20.30 -17.72
C SER A 94 3.73 19.78 -17.37
N GLU A 95 2.76 20.68 -17.26
CA GLU A 95 1.37 20.38 -16.91
C GLU A 95 0.72 19.41 -17.90
N ASN A 96 1.10 19.48 -19.17
CA ASN A 96 0.68 18.55 -20.20
C ASN A 96 1.12 17.09 -19.92
N VAL A 97 2.25 16.91 -19.24
CA VAL A 97 2.71 15.58 -18.80
C VAL A 97 1.83 15.08 -17.66
N VAL A 98 1.52 15.93 -16.69
CA VAL A 98 0.61 15.60 -15.59
C VAL A 98 -0.76 15.17 -16.13
N GLU A 99 -1.32 15.94 -17.08
CA GLU A 99 -2.58 15.61 -17.74
C GLU A 99 -2.51 14.26 -18.47
N LEU A 100 -1.43 14.00 -19.18
CA LEU A 100 -1.20 12.74 -19.86
C LEU A 100 -1.20 11.56 -18.89
N LEU A 101 -0.49 11.69 -17.78
CA LEU A 101 -0.37 10.64 -16.76
C LEU A 101 -1.69 10.42 -15.99
N LYS A 102 -2.40 11.50 -15.65
CA LYS A 102 -3.69 11.43 -14.93
C LYS A 102 -4.85 10.95 -15.82
N ASN A 103 -4.81 11.20 -17.11
CA ASN A 103 -5.87 10.83 -18.05
C ASN A 103 -5.64 9.48 -18.77
N GLN A 104 -4.72 8.66 -18.26
CA GLN A 104 -4.52 7.30 -18.78
C GLN A 104 -5.80 6.48 -18.60
N PRO A 105 -6.37 5.92 -19.69
CA PRO A 105 -7.66 5.21 -19.63
C PRO A 105 -7.59 3.90 -18.85
N ILE A 106 -6.43 3.21 -18.85
CA ILE A 106 -6.19 2.00 -18.06
C ILE A 106 -5.57 2.45 -16.75
N ARG A 107 -6.32 2.37 -15.66
CA ARG A 107 -5.85 2.77 -14.34
C ARG A 107 -6.68 2.12 -13.24
N PHE A 108 -6.19 2.20 -12.02
CA PHE A 108 -6.83 1.61 -10.85
C PHE A 108 -8.29 2.10 -10.68
N GLY A 109 -9.21 1.15 -10.56
CA GLY A 109 -10.64 1.41 -10.55
C GLY A 109 -11.35 1.06 -11.87
N LYS A 110 -10.63 0.84 -12.97
CA LYS A 110 -11.18 0.32 -14.22
C LYS A 110 -11.15 -1.20 -14.25
N ASP A 111 -12.21 -1.79 -14.77
CA ASP A 111 -12.33 -3.23 -14.98
C ASP A 111 -11.44 -3.65 -16.15
N ASP A 112 -10.15 -3.89 -15.84
CA ASP A 112 -9.12 -4.23 -16.81
C ASP A 112 -8.18 -5.30 -16.23
N GLU A 113 -7.95 -6.38 -16.96
CA GLU A 113 -7.12 -7.51 -16.51
C GLU A 113 -5.70 -7.08 -16.16
N TYR A 114 -5.12 -6.15 -16.91
CA TYR A 114 -3.77 -5.67 -16.65
C TYR A 114 -3.65 -4.95 -15.29
N VAL A 115 -4.70 -4.21 -14.89
CA VAL A 115 -4.75 -3.58 -13.57
C VAL A 115 -4.80 -4.63 -12.45
N TYR A 116 -5.60 -5.68 -12.65
CA TYR A 116 -5.69 -6.79 -11.70
C TYR A 116 -4.38 -7.55 -11.58
N ASP A 117 -3.72 -7.83 -12.71
CA ASP A 117 -2.44 -8.55 -12.73
C ASP A 117 -1.36 -7.82 -11.94
N ILE A 118 -1.24 -6.49 -12.11
CA ILE A 118 -0.26 -5.69 -11.36
C ILE A 118 -0.60 -5.68 -9.87
N PHE A 119 -1.86 -5.45 -9.52
CA PHE A 119 -2.30 -5.47 -8.13
C PHE A 119 -2.03 -6.83 -7.48
N ASN A 120 -2.46 -7.89 -8.13
CA ASN A 120 -2.33 -9.26 -7.61
C ASN A 120 -0.86 -9.71 -7.51
N ASP A 121 0.02 -9.32 -8.46
CA ASP A 121 1.46 -9.62 -8.34
C ASP A 121 2.08 -8.94 -7.11
N ILE A 122 1.73 -7.68 -6.85
CA ILE A 122 2.22 -6.95 -5.68
C ILE A 122 1.71 -7.59 -4.39
N THR A 123 0.40 -7.82 -4.28
CA THR A 123 -0.23 -8.32 -3.06
C THR A 123 0.14 -9.77 -2.77
N THR A 124 0.10 -10.63 -3.76
CA THR A 124 0.51 -12.05 -3.62
C THR A 124 1.96 -12.17 -3.20
N PHE A 125 2.86 -11.39 -3.80
CA PHE A 125 4.27 -11.41 -3.40
C PHE A 125 4.46 -10.91 -1.96
N THR A 126 3.78 -9.82 -1.59
CA THR A 126 3.81 -9.29 -0.22
C THR A 126 3.32 -10.34 0.78
N ASN A 127 2.19 -10.97 0.51
CA ASN A 127 1.61 -11.99 1.38
C ASN A 127 2.53 -13.20 1.56
N LYS A 128 3.22 -13.66 0.51
CA LYS A 128 4.20 -14.77 0.61
C LYS A 128 5.36 -14.48 1.58
N ILE A 129 5.74 -13.20 1.73
CA ILE A 129 6.76 -12.79 2.70
C ILE A 129 6.13 -12.74 4.09
N LEU A 130 4.96 -12.09 4.21
CA LEU A 130 4.30 -11.87 5.50
C LEU A 130 3.83 -13.17 6.16
N GLU A 131 3.40 -14.16 5.39
CA GLU A 131 2.99 -15.49 5.88
C GLU A 131 4.10 -16.22 6.65
N LYS A 132 5.36 -15.94 6.33
CA LYS A 132 6.55 -16.54 6.95
C LYS A 132 7.14 -15.68 8.06
N THR A 133 6.54 -14.51 8.31
CA THR A 133 7.07 -13.52 9.24
C THR A 133 6.24 -13.51 10.52
N TYR A 134 6.92 -13.77 11.65
CA TYR A 134 6.31 -13.82 12.97
C TYR A 134 6.99 -12.81 13.90
N ASN A 135 6.20 -12.16 14.75
CA ASN A 135 6.70 -11.34 15.84
C ASN A 135 7.12 -12.21 17.05
N LYS A 136 7.76 -11.59 18.04
CA LYS A 136 8.21 -12.28 19.27
C LYS A 136 7.09 -12.98 20.07
N ASN A 137 5.83 -12.60 19.85
CA ASN A 137 4.68 -13.20 20.50
C ASN A 137 4.01 -14.30 19.64
N GLY A 138 4.64 -14.72 18.54
CA GLY A 138 4.15 -15.77 17.65
C GLY A 138 3.00 -15.31 16.73
N GLY A 139 2.68 -14.04 16.70
CA GLY A 139 1.70 -13.46 15.78
C GLY A 139 2.29 -13.15 14.41
N ARG A 140 1.46 -13.17 13.38
CA ARG A 140 1.86 -12.84 12.01
C ARG A 140 1.74 -11.35 11.76
N LEU A 141 2.56 -10.83 10.84
CA LEU A 141 2.33 -9.54 10.23
C LEU A 141 1.28 -9.71 9.13
N LYS A 142 0.25 -8.87 9.16
CA LYS A 142 -0.82 -8.86 8.15
C LYS A 142 -0.91 -7.49 7.51
N ILE A 143 -1.23 -7.46 6.21
CA ILE A 143 -1.41 -6.21 5.48
C ILE A 143 -2.90 -5.88 5.37
N GLY A 144 -3.24 -4.61 5.53
CA GLY A 144 -4.56 -4.05 5.27
C GLY A 144 -4.48 -2.92 4.26
N PHE A 145 -5.58 -2.64 3.59
CA PHE A 145 -5.68 -1.58 2.57
C PHE A 145 -6.44 -0.35 3.08
N SER A 146 -6.30 -0.05 4.37
CA SER A 146 -6.95 1.11 4.99
C SER A 146 -5.87 2.06 5.52
N ALA A 147 -5.86 3.28 5.02
CA ALA A 147 -4.88 4.29 5.39
C ALA A 147 -5.57 5.59 5.77
N PRO A 148 -6.05 5.76 7.02
CA PRO A 148 -6.73 6.97 7.46
C PRO A 148 -5.80 8.20 7.48
N THR A 149 -4.50 7.99 7.53
CA THR A 149 -3.45 9.02 7.58
C THR A 149 -2.93 9.47 6.22
N TYR A 150 -3.53 9.03 5.13
CA TYR A 150 -3.07 9.25 3.75
C TYR A 150 -2.78 10.73 3.41
N ILE A 151 -3.52 11.68 4.00
CA ILE A 151 -3.28 13.12 3.80
C ILE A 151 -2.02 13.57 4.56
N ILE A 152 -1.79 13.04 5.76
CA ILE A 152 -0.65 13.43 6.60
C ILE A 152 0.63 12.86 6.00
N GLU A 153 0.60 11.58 5.66
CA GLU A 153 1.76 10.87 5.11
C GLU A 153 2.17 11.40 3.74
N SER A 154 1.23 11.90 2.93
CA SER A 154 1.55 12.43 1.60
C SER A 154 2.23 13.81 1.61
N LYS A 155 2.18 14.57 2.71
CA LYS A 155 2.65 15.95 2.75
C LYS A 155 4.13 16.12 2.43
N ASP A 156 4.94 15.18 2.89
CA ASP A 156 6.41 15.22 2.73
C ASP A 156 6.87 14.33 1.56
N GLU A 157 5.92 13.71 0.84
CA GLU A 157 6.23 12.81 -0.25
C GLU A 157 6.34 13.52 -1.61
N GLU A 158 7.37 13.15 -2.35
CA GLU A 158 7.61 13.65 -3.71
C GLU A 158 6.50 13.23 -4.68
N ALA A 159 6.46 13.91 -5.83
CA ALA A 159 5.59 13.56 -6.96
C ALA A 159 5.79 12.10 -7.41
N SER A 160 4.76 11.51 -7.99
CA SER A 160 4.76 10.12 -8.46
C SER A 160 4.43 10.01 -9.95
N PHE A 161 4.74 8.86 -10.55
CA PHE A 161 4.58 8.64 -12.01
C PHE A 161 3.13 8.49 -12.46
N ASP A 162 2.17 8.54 -11.56
CA ASP A 162 0.74 8.63 -11.88
C ASP A 162 0.25 10.07 -12.11
N GLY A 163 1.16 11.05 -11.98
CA GLY A 163 0.87 12.46 -12.16
C GLY A 163 0.55 13.21 -10.86
N ARG A 164 0.59 12.55 -9.68
CA ARG A 164 0.47 13.21 -8.39
C ARG A 164 1.66 14.14 -8.16
N LYS A 165 1.42 15.36 -7.73
CA LYS A 165 2.47 16.35 -7.39
C LYS A 165 2.93 16.20 -5.94
N ASN A 166 4.05 16.88 -5.58
CA ASN A 166 4.57 16.90 -4.22
C ASN A 166 3.49 17.33 -3.23
N GLY A 167 3.33 16.58 -2.16
CA GLY A 167 2.39 16.88 -1.08
C GLY A 167 0.91 16.71 -1.42
N GLU A 168 0.54 16.39 -2.67
CA GLU A 168 -0.85 16.05 -3.00
C GLU A 168 -1.26 14.76 -2.26
N PRO A 169 -2.50 14.66 -1.75
CA PRO A 169 -2.98 13.46 -1.07
C PRO A 169 -2.81 12.19 -1.92
N PHE A 170 -2.47 11.10 -1.26
CA PHE A 170 -2.54 9.78 -1.90
C PHE A 170 -4.00 9.38 -2.18
N ILE A 171 -4.20 8.48 -3.13
CA ILE A 171 -5.49 7.83 -3.33
C ILE A 171 -5.76 6.95 -2.11
N VAL A 172 -6.90 7.20 -1.44
CA VAL A 172 -7.24 6.56 -0.16
C VAL A 172 -7.76 5.13 -0.34
N HIS A 173 -7.34 4.22 0.49
CA HIS A 173 -7.80 2.82 0.54
C HIS A 173 -7.74 2.11 -0.82
N ILE A 174 -8.83 1.43 -1.20
CA ILE A 174 -9.04 0.82 -2.53
C ILE A 174 -9.94 1.75 -3.37
N SER A 175 -9.66 3.06 -3.32
CA SER A 175 -10.38 4.05 -4.13
C SER A 175 -9.65 4.32 -5.45
N SER A 176 -10.32 5.02 -6.33
CA SER A 176 -9.79 5.51 -7.58
C SER A 176 -9.83 7.04 -7.62
N ASP A 177 -8.93 7.64 -8.36
CA ASP A 177 -8.90 9.06 -8.67
C ASP A 177 -9.58 9.39 -10.01
N ILE A 178 -10.29 8.43 -10.61
CA ILE A 178 -11.04 8.65 -11.85
C ILE A 178 -12.24 9.55 -11.55
N PRO A 179 -12.29 10.75 -12.14
CA PRO A 179 -13.48 11.59 -12.01
C PRO A 179 -14.72 10.88 -12.55
N SER A 180 -15.81 10.97 -11.83
CA SER A 180 -17.12 10.41 -12.27
C SER A 180 -17.18 8.88 -12.35
N LEU A 181 -16.26 8.15 -11.72
CA LEU A 181 -16.40 6.70 -11.59
C LEU A 181 -17.63 6.38 -10.74
N ALA A 182 -18.56 5.60 -11.27
CA ALA A 182 -19.75 5.20 -10.53
C ALA A 182 -19.38 4.27 -9.38
N TYR A 183 -20.06 4.40 -8.23
CA TYR A 183 -19.81 3.51 -7.07
C TYR A 183 -19.97 2.03 -7.42
N THR A 184 -20.91 1.70 -8.30
CA THR A 184 -21.11 0.33 -8.78
C THR A 184 -19.91 -0.19 -9.58
N GLU A 185 -19.27 0.64 -10.38
CA GLU A 185 -18.04 0.28 -11.10
C GLU A 185 -16.91 0.01 -10.13
N LEU A 186 -16.74 0.89 -9.14
CA LEU A 186 -15.70 0.71 -8.11
C LEU A 186 -15.93 -0.56 -7.26
N ILE A 187 -17.19 -0.84 -6.89
CA ILE A 187 -17.53 -2.06 -6.15
C ILE A 187 -17.26 -3.30 -7.01
N ASN A 188 -17.65 -3.29 -8.27
CA ASN A 188 -17.38 -4.39 -9.19
C ASN A 188 -15.88 -4.60 -9.40
N PHE A 189 -15.13 -3.53 -9.57
CA PHE A 189 -13.67 -3.57 -9.62
C PHE A 189 -13.08 -4.19 -8.35
N ALA A 190 -13.44 -3.64 -7.20
CA ALA A 190 -12.93 -4.12 -5.91
C ALA A 190 -13.25 -5.60 -5.65
N SER A 191 -14.43 -6.08 -6.09
CA SER A 191 -14.82 -7.48 -5.90
C SER A 191 -13.97 -8.49 -6.69
N LYS A 192 -13.20 -8.04 -7.67
CA LYS A 192 -12.32 -8.87 -8.51
C LYS A 192 -10.87 -8.87 -8.05
N LEU A 193 -10.51 -8.02 -7.10
CA LEU A 193 -9.17 -8.00 -6.51
C LEU A 193 -8.95 -9.23 -5.65
N ASP A 194 -7.74 -9.77 -5.67
CA ASP A 194 -7.36 -10.88 -4.80
C ASP A 194 -6.99 -10.39 -3.39
N TYR A 195 -7.83 -10.73 -2.42
CA TYR A 195 -7.61 -10.44 -1.00
C TYR A 195 -7.13 -11.65 -0.20
N THR A 196 -6.74 -12.73 -0.86
CA THR A 196 -6.25 -13.94 -0.19
C THR A 196 -4.83 -13.71 0.34
N GLY A 197 -4.68 -13.75 1.69
CA GLY A 197 -3.40 -13.56 2.37
C GLY A 197 -3.50 -13.35 3.87
#